data_2aec5b1655bd4d4ced44bfc27888fb57
#
_entry.id   2aec5b1655bd4d4ced44bfc27888fb57
#
_cell.length_a   1.000
_cell.length_b   1.000
_cell.length_c   1.000
_cell.angle_alpha   90.00
_cell.angle_beta   90.00
_cell.angle_gamma   90.00
#
_symmetry.space_group_name_H-M   'P 1'
#
loop_
_entity.id
_entity.type
_entity.pdbx_description
1 polymer ?
#
loop_
_entity_poly.entity_id
_entity_poly.type
_entity_poly.pdbx_seq_one_letter_code
_entity_poly.pdbx_strand_id
1 'polypeptide(L)'
;MTDADLPFTALLYASTRNEELAVTGWPPEAIQAFLAQQHAAQHAHYQQHYKGMDALIVEHDGTPIGRLYLYEAPQDLRVVDIALLPEARRRGFGAAMLGDILAYAGTIGKNVSIHVEISNPARTLYARLGFEIVESDGGAYDLWEWRGSSAQ
;
A
#
# COMPACT_ATOMS: atom_id res chain seq x y z
N MET A 1 6.78 10.87 6.84
CA MET A 1 7.94 9.99 6.66
C MET A 1 9.16 10.80 6.30
N THR A 2 10.28 10.47 6.87
CA THR A 2 11.56 11.12 6.61
C THR A 2 12.58 10.07 6.20
N ASP A 3 13.79 10.49 5.82
CA ASP A 3 14.87 9.56 5.48
C ASP A 3 15.22 8.63 6.65
N ALA A 4 14.98 9.07 7.89
CA ALA A 4 15.20 8.24 9.07
C ALA A 4 14.28 7.01 9.11
N ASP A 5 13.18 7.03 8.36
CA ASP A 5 12.23 5.91 8.31
C ASP A 5 12.58 4.89 7.23
N LEU A 6 13.56 5.16 6.37
CA LEU A 6 13.93 4.24 5.29
C LEU A 6 14.34 2.85 5.77
N PRO A 7 15.09 2.70 6.87
CA PRO A 7 15.39 1.36 7.39
C PRO A 7 14.13 0.57 7.74
N PHE A 8 13.11 1.23 8.30
CA PHE A 8 11.85 0.56 8.60
C PHE A 8 11.11 0.16 7.33
N THR A 9 11.03 1.03 6.33
CA THR A 9 10.34 0.70 5.08
C THR A 9 11.06 -0.40 4.32
N ALA A 10 12.38 -0.47 4.40
CA ALA A 10 13.16 -1.56 3.82
C ALA A 10 12.84 -2.89 4.53
N LEU A 11 12.75 -2.88 5.86
CA LEU A 11 12.36 -4.05 6.63
C LEU A 11 10.95 -4.51 6.25
N LEU A 12 10.03 -3.57 6.14
CA LEU A 12 8.65 -3.84 5.75
C LEU A 12 8.58 -4.44 4.34
N TYR A 13 9.30 -3.89 3.38
CA TYR A 13 9.37 -4.41 2.03
C TYR A 13 9.90 -5.84 2.03
N ALA A 14 10.98 -6.09 2.77
CA ALA A 14 11.55 -7.43 2.88
C ALA A 14 10.53 -8.41 3.45
N SER A 15 9.73 -8.00 4.44
CA SER A 15 8.73 -8.87 5.05
C SER A 15 7.64 -9.31 4.08
N THR A 16 7.36 -8.51 3.04
CA THR A 16 6.35 -8.86 2.04
C THR A 16 6.90 -9.76 0.92
N ARG A 17 8.23 -9.87 0.79
CA ARG A 17 8.87 -10.58 -0.31
C ARG A 17 9.67 -11.80 0.11
N ASN A 18 10.04 -11.93 1.38
CA ASN A 18 10.90 -13.01 1.83
C ASN A 18 10.36 -14.40 1.51
N GLU A 19 9.06 -14.62 1.67
CA GLU A 19 8.47 -15.92 1.40
C GLU A 19 8.57 -16.29 -0.08
N GLU A 20 8.37 -15.32 -0.97
CA GLU A 20 8.48 -15.53 -2.40
C GLU A 20 9.90 -15.91 -2.80
N LEU A 21 10.89 -15.25 -2.21
CA LEU A 21 12.30 -15.47 -2.56
C LEU A 21 12.89 -16.69 -1.86
N ALA A 22 12.31 -17.12 -0.76
CA ALA A 22 12.78 -18.33 -0.06
C ALA A 22 12.69 -19.57 -0.95
N VAL A 23 11.73 -19.63 -1.88
CA VAL A 23 11.58 -20.76 -2.79
C VAL A 23 12.62 -20.78 -3.92
N THR A 24 13.40 -19.71 -4.09
CA THR A 24 14.42 -19.66 -5.14
C THR A 24 15.66 -20.47 -4.82
N GLY A 25 15.87 -20.80 -3.53
CA GLY A 25 17.08 -21.47 -3.09
C GLY A 25 18.29 -20.55 -2.99
N TRP A 26 18.11 -19.24 -3.11
CA TRP A 26 19.21 -18.27 -3.01
C TRP A 26 19.74 -18.20 -1.59
N PRO A 27 21.06 -17.94 -1.40
CA PRO A 27 21.59 -17.68 -0.07
C PRO A 27 20.91 -16.47 0.59
N PRO A 28 20.76 -16.45 1.93
CA PRO A 28 20.12 -15.31 2.60
C PRO A 28 20.75 -13.96 2.27
N GLU A 29 22.06 -13.89 2.13
CA GLU A 29 22.76 -12.64 1.79
C GLU A 29 22.35 -12.13 0.40
N ALA A 30 22.17 -13.04 -0.56
CA ALA A 30 21.74 -12.68 -1.91
C ALA A 30 20.31 -12.18 -1.91
N ILE A 31 19.43 -12.80 -1.14
CA ILE A 31 18.04 -12.36 -1.00
C ILE A 31 18.00 -10.94 -0.39
N GLN A 32 18.76 -10.69 0.66
CA GLN A 32 18.77 -9.38 1.30
C GLN A 32 19.32 -8.29 0.39
N ALA A 33 20.39 -8.57 -0.36
CA ALA A 33 20.94 -7.61 -1.31
C ALA A 33 19.94 -7.28 -2.42
N PHE A 34 19.25 -8.29 -2.94
CA PHE A 34 18.22 -8.12 -3.96
C PHE A 34 17.05 -7.28 -3.46
N LEU A 35 16.58 -7.56 -2.24
CA LEU A 35 15.47 -6.82 -1.64
C LEU A 35 15.83 -5.38 -1.37
N ALA A 36 17.05 -5.11 -0.90
CA ALA A 36 17.51 -3.74 -0.67
C ALA A 36 17.54 -2.95 -1.98
N GLN A 37 18.02 -3.58 -3.05
CA GLN A 37 18.05 -2.94 -4.36
C GLN A 37 16.64 -2.65 -4.87
N GLN A 38 15.73 -3.59 -4.73
CA GLN A 38 14.34 -3.40 -5.17
C GLN A 38 13.63 -2.33 -4.35
N HIS A 39 13.87 -2.28 -3.04
CA HIS A 39 13.30 -1.24 -2.19
C HIS A 39 13.77 0.14 -2.62
N ALA A 40 15.06 0.31 -2.89
CA ALA A 40 15.60 1.58 -3.35
C ALA A 40 15.00 1.99 -4.70
N ALA A 41 14.84 1.04 -5.62
CA ALA A 41 14.22 1.30 -6.92
C ALA A 41 12.75 1.70 -6.78
N GLN A 42 12.01 1.04 -5.90
CA GLN A 42 10.61 1.36 -5.64
C GLN A 42 10.46 2.77 -5.05
N HIS A 43 11.31 3.10 -4.08
CA HIS A 43 11.29 4.42 -3.46
C HIS A 43 11.58 5.52 -4.49
N ALA A 44 12.59 5.33 -5.35
CA ALA A 44 12.93 6.28 -6.40
C ALA A 44 11.78 6.43 -7.40
N HIS A 45 11.13 5.31 -7.77
CA HIS A 45 9.98 5.32 -8.67
C HIS A 45 8.83 6.15 -8.10
N TYR A 46 8.50 5.96 -6.83
CA TYR A 46 7.43 6.71 -6.18
C TYR A 46 7.76 8.19 -6.11
N GLN A 47 9.00 8.56 -5.78
CA GLN A 47 9.40 9.96 -5.74
C GLN A 47 9.33 10.63 -7.11
N GLN A 48 9.63 9.89 -8.18
CA GLN A 48 9.62 10.42 -9.54
C GLN A 48 8.19 10.56 -10.09
N HIS A 49 7.32 9.58 -9.86
CA HIS A 49 6.01 9.50 -10.49
C HIS A 49 4.88 10.11 -9.66
N TYR A 50 5.08 10.26 -8.35
CA TYR A 50 4.07 10.80 -7.44
C TYR A 50 4.63 11.96 -6.64
N LYS A 51 5.02 13.02 -7.35
CA LYS A 51 5.52 14.24 -6.70
C LYS A 51 4.40 14.83 -5.84
N GLY A 52 4.74 15.17 -4.60
CA GLY A 52 3.75 15.65 -3.64
C GLY A 52 2.99 14.54 -2.94
N MET A 53 3.40 13.29 -3.13
CA MET A 53 2.81 12.16 -2.43
C MET A 53 3.06 12.26 -0.92
N ASP A 54 2.03 11.95 -0.14
CA ASP A 54 2.15 11.83 1.32
C ASP A 54 2.66 10.44 1.66
N ALA A 55 3.87 10.37 2.18
CA ALA A 55 4.48 9.12 2.63
C ALA A 55 4.39 9.06 4.15
N LEU A 56 3.54 8.16 4.65
CA LEU A 56 3.21 8.08 6.07
C LEU A 56 3.68 6.75 6.66
N ILE A 57 4.23 6.83 7.86
CA ILE A 57 4.49 5.64 8.67
C ILE A 57 3.29 5.45 9.59
N VAL A 58 2.75 4.24 9.59
CA VAL A 58 1.60 3.89 10.44
C VAL A 58 2.14 3.37 11.76
N GLU A 59 1.66 3.94 12.86
CA GLU A 59 2.08 3.55 14.20
C GLU A 59 0.88 3.07 15.01
N HIS A 60 1.14 2.14 15.91
CA HIS A 60 0.19 1.70 16.92
C HIS A 60 0.89 1.78 18.27
N ASP A 61 0.34 2.60 19.18
CA ASP A 61 0.95 2.86 20.49
C ASP A 61 2.42 3.29 20.39
N GLY A 62 2.73 4.13 19.41
CA GLY A 62 4.06 4.66 19.21
C GLY A 62 5.03 3.72 18.49
N THR A 63 4.58 2.52 18.10
CA THR A 63 5.43 1.53 17.43
C THR A 63 5.09 1.50 15.94
N PRO A 64 6.08 1.65 15.04
CA PRO A 64 5.81 1.53 13.60
C PRO A 64 5.33 0.12 13.26
N ILE A 65 4.22 0.04 12.54
CA ILE A 65 3.62 -1.25 12.12
C ILE A 65 3.41 -1.35 10.62
N GLY A 66 3.52 -0.23 9.88
CA GLY A 66 3.29 -0.25 8.44
C GLY A 66 3.58 1.08 7.80
N ARG A 67 3.25 1.15 6.51
CA ARG A 67 3.36 2.39 5.74
C ARG A 67 2.12 2.61 4.91
N LEU A 68 1.87 3.87 4.58
CA LEU A 68 0.76 4.29 3.74
C LEU A 68 1.23 5.44 2.86
N TYR A 69 1.19 5.24 1.55
CA TYR A 69 1.53 6.29 0.58
C TYR A 69 0.27 6.72 -0.13
N LEU A 70 -0.07 8.00 -0.01
CA LEU A 70 -1.26 8.58 -0.60
C LEU A 70 -0.89 9.69 -1.56
N TYR A 71 -1.58 9.74 -2.70
CA TYR A 71 -1.44 10.82 -3.67
C TYR A 71 -2.80 11.45 -3.91
N GLU A 72 -2.92 12.74 -3.59
CA GLU A 72 -4.17 13.46 -3.77
C GLU A 72 -4.19 14.14 -5.13
N ALA A 73 -4.94 13.54 -6.06
CA ALA A 73 -5.21 14.12 -7.37
C ALA A 73 -6.48 15.00 -7.30
N PRO A 74 -6.78 15.80 -8.35
CA PRO A 74 -7.94 16.71 -8.29
C PRO A 74 -9.28 16.07 -7.97
N GLN A 75 -9.52 14.85 -8.44
CA GLN A 75 -10.81 14.17 -8.21
C GLN A 75 -10.67 12.80 -7.56
N ASP A 76 -9.45 12.40 -7.26
CA ASP A 76 -9.17 11.05 -6.81
C ASP A 76 -8.08 11.06 -5.73
N LEU A 77 -8.29 10.27 -4.70
CA LEU A 77 -7.27 10.00 -3.70
C LEU A 77 -6.70 8.61 -3.99
N ARG A 78 -5.48 8.55 -4.48
CA ARG A 78 -4.84 7.28 -4.85
C ARG A 78 -4.10 6.71 -3.67
N VAL A 79 -4.45 5.48 -3.29
CA VAL A 79 -3.61 4.70 -2.38
C VAL A 79 -2.49 4.08 -3.22
N VAL A 80 -1.31 4.70 -3.14
CA VAL A 80 -0.16 4.27 -3.94
C VAL A 80 0.42 2.99 -3.38
N ASP A 81 0.48 2.90 -2.05
CA ASP A 81 0.99 1.72 -1.38
C ASP A 81 0.43 1.66 0.04
N ILE A 82 0.07 0.47 0.48
CA ILE A 82 -0.35 0.19 1.84
C ILE A 82 0.25 -1.17 2.23
N ALA A 83 1.00 -1.21 3.32
CA ALA A 83 1.63 -2.43 3.78
C ALA A 83 1.74 -2.44 5.29
N LEU A 84 1.58 -3.62 5.89
CA LEU A 84 1.70 -3.84 7.33
C LEU A 84 2.74 -4.92 7.58
N LEU A 85 3.47 -4.80 8.69
CA LEU A 85 4.34 -5.88 9.15
C LEU A 85 3.51 -7.15 9.39
N PRO A 86 4.10 -8.34 9.21
CA PRO A 86 3.37 -9.60 9.39
C PRO A 86 2.68 -9.72 10.74
N GLU A 87 3.33 -9.28 11.82
CA GLU A 87 2.79 -9.34 13.18
C GLU A 87 1.62 -8.38 13.40
N ALA A 88 1.44 -7.40 12.52
CA ALA A 88 0.33 -6.46 12.59
C ALA A 88 -0.86 -6.85 11.71
N ARG A 89 -0.71 -7.87 10.88
CA ARG A 89 -1.77 -8.31 9.97
C ARG A 89 -2.86 -9.06 10.73
N ARG A 90 -4.07 -9.10 10.15
CA ARG A 90 -5.23 -9.82 10.71
C ARG A 90 -5.66 -9.30 12.08
N ARG A 91 -5.34 -8.06 12.40
CA ARG A 91 -5.72 -7.40 13.65
C ARG A 91 -6.68 -6.23 13.42
N GLY A 92 -7.21 -6.10 12.21
CA GLY A 92 -8.16 -5.04 11.87
C GLY A 92 -7.52 -3.69 11.52
N PHE A 93 -6.20 -3.58 11.53
CA PHE A 93 -5.53 -2.30 11.21
C PHE A 93 -5.76 -1.88 9.77
N GLY A 94 -5.71 -2.83 8.82
CA GLY A 94 -5.96 -2.52 7.42
C GLY A 94 -7.35 -1.95 7.19
N ALA A 95 -8.37 -2.57 7.79
CA ALA A 95 -9.74 -2.09 7.69
C ALA A 95 -9.90 -0.71 8.34
N ALA A 96 -9.27 -0.48 9.49
CA ALA A 96 -9.33 0.81 10.16
C ALA A 96 -8.66 1.91 9.34
N MET A 97 -7.49 1.63 8.77
CA MET A 97 -6.77 2.59 7.93
C MET A 97 -7.58 2.96 6.69
N LEU A 98 -8.11 1.95 5.99
CA LEU A 98 -8.92 2.19 4.80
C LEU A 98 -10.21 2.92 5.16
N GLY A 99 -10.85 2.59 6.28
CA GLY A 99 -12.02 3.29 6.76
C GLY A 99 -11.75 4.78 6.97
N ASP A 100 -10.61 5.11 7.57
CA ASP A 100 -10.20 6.51 7.78
C ASP A 100 -9.95 7.22 6.46
N ILE A 101 -9.32 6.54 5.50
CA ILE A 101 -9.08 7.11 4.16
C ILE A 101 -10.40 7.42 3.48
N LEU A 102 -11.36 6.49 3.52
CA LEU A 102 -12.67 6.69 2.91
C LEU A 102 -13.43 7.84 3.57
N ALA A 103 -13.35 7.94 4.89
CA ALA A 103 -13.98 9.04 5.61
C ALA A 103 -13.40 10.40 5.20
N TYR A 104 -12.07 10.47 5.10
CA TYR A 104 -11.41 11.69 4.63
C TYR A 104 -11.83 12.03 3.20
N ALA A 105 -11.79 11.06 2.30
CA ALA A 105 -12.17 11.27 0.91
C ALA A 105 -13.62 11.76 0.79
N GLY A 106 -14.51 11.22 1.61
CA GLY A 106 -15.90 11.67 1.64
C GLY A 106 -16.04 13.14 2.04
N THR A 107 -15.21 13.60 2.98
CA THR A 107 -15.27 15.00 3.42
C THR A 107 -14.80 15.98 2.35
N ILE A 108 -13.91 15.55 1.44
CA ILE A 108 -13.36 16.40 0.39
C ILE A 108 -13.98 16.12 -0.98
N GLY A 109 -14.97 15.22 -1.04
CA GLY A 109 -15.70 14.93 -2.28
C GLY A 109 -14.88 14.19 -3.32
N LYS A 110 -13.94 13.36 -2.91
CA LYS A 110 -13.07 12.61 -3.83
C LYS A 110 -13.36 11.12 -3.79
N ASN A 111 -13.08 10.45 -4.90
CA ASN A 111 -13.07 9.00 -4.96
C ASN A 111 -11.75 8.47 -4.38
N VAL A 112 -11.68 7.18 -4.11
CA VAL A 112 -10.44 6.52 -3.69
C VAL A 112 -10.13 5.41 -4.68
N SER A 113 -8.90 5.34 -5.14
CA SER A 113 -8.47 4.30 -6.08
C SER A 113 -7.24 3.58 -5.57
N ILE A 114 -7.12 2.31 -5.93
CA ILE A 114 -5.97 1.47 -5.56
C ILE A 114 -5.77 0.40 -6.63
N HIS A 115 -4.51 0.15 -6.99
CA HIS A 115 -4.14 -0.99 -7.83
C HIS A 115 -3.87 -2.20 -6.93
N VAL A 116 -4.50 -3.32 -7.23
CA VAL A 116 -4.43 -4.52 -6.40
C VAL A 116 -4.05 -5.72 -7.26
N GLU A 117 -3.07 -6.49 -6.81
CA GLU A 117 -2.72 -7.74 -7.46
C GLU A 117 -3.92 -8.69 -7.41
N ILE A 118 -4.17 -9.40 -8.51
CA ILE A 118 -5.32 -10.30 -8.60
C ILE A 118 -5.27 -11.44 -7.58
N SER A 119 -4.08 -11.78 -7.09
CA SER A 119 -3.89 -12.82 -6.08
C SER A 119 -3.90 -12.29 -4.64
N ASN A 120 -4.07 -10.99 -4.45
CA ASN A 120 -4.01 -10.38 -3.12
C ASN A 120 -5.23 -10.77 -2.28
N PRO A 121 -5.05 -11.43 -1.13
CA PRO A 121 -6.19 -11.81 -0.28
C PRO A 121 -6.97 -10.61 0.28
N ALA A 122 -6.39 -9.41 0.31
CA ALA A 122 -7.08 -8.20 0.75
C ALA A 122 -8.21 -7.77 -0.19
N ARG A 123 -8.34 -8.37 -1.37
CA ARG A 123 -9.44 -8.10 -2.30
C ARG A 123 -10.81 -8.24 -1.64
N THR A 124 -10.95 -9.23 -0.76
CA THR A 124 -12.18 -9.43 0.00
C THR A 124 -12.49 -8.21 0.88
N LEU A 125 -11.47 -7.64 1.52
CA LEU A 125 -11.63 -6.45 2.34
C LEU A 125 -12.07 -5.24 1.49
N TYR A 126 -11.44 -5.05 0.33
CA TYR A 126 -11.79 -3.93 -0.54
C TYR A 126 -13.24 -4.03 -1.02
N ALA A 127 -13.66 -5.22 -1.45
CA ALA A 127 -15.05 -5.45 -1.87
C ALA A 127 -16.03 -5.16 -0.74
N ARG A 128 -15.70 -5.59 0.47
CA ARG A 128 -16.55 -5.38 1.66
C ARG A 128 -16.69 -3.90 2.01
N LEU A 129 -15.65 -3.10 1.76
CA LEU A 129 -15.66 -1.67 2.02
C LEU A 129 -16.36 -0.84 0.94
N GLY A 130 -16.78 -1.47 -0.14
CA GLY A 130 -17.51 -0.80 -1.21
C GLY A 130 -16.68 -0.45 -2.44
N PHE A 131 -15.44 -0.92 -2.52
CA PHE A 131 -14.64 -0.77 -3.73
C PHE A 131 -15.17 -1.69 -4.82
N GLU A 132 -15.06 -1.24 -6.06
CA GLU A 132 -15.42 -2.02 -7.24
C GLU A 132 -14.26 -2.02 -8.23
N ILE A 133 -14.11 -3.12 -8.97
CA ILE A 133 -13.12 -3.19 -10.04
C ILE A 133 -13.63 -2.34 -11.20
N VAL A 134 -12.86 -1.32 -11.58
CA VAL A 134 -13.23 -0.43 -12.68
C VAL A 134 -12.38 -0.65 -13.93
N GLU A 135 -11.21 -1.28 -13.77
CA GLU A 135 -10.32 -1.57 -14.87
C GLU A 135 -9.49 -2.78 -14.54
N SER A 136 -9.28 -3.65 -15.53
CA SER A 136 -8.40 -4.80 -15.41
C SER A 136 -7.43 -4.78 -16.56
N ASP A 137 -6.13 -4.93 -16.27
CA ASP A 137 -5.12 -4.93 -17.33
C ASP A 137 -4.98 -6.28 -18.01
N GLY A 138 -5.79 -7.25 -17.60
CA GLY A 138 -5.71 -8.61 -18.15
C GLY A 138 -4.49 -9.38 -17.67
N GLY A 139 -3.73 -8.83 -16.73
CA GLY A 139 -2.50 -9.40 -16.21
C GLY A 139 -2.53 -9.51 -14.69
N ALA A 140 -1.58 -8.85 -14.05
CA ALA A 140 -1.32 -9.05 -12.62
C ALA A 140 -2.16 -8.16 -11.70
N TYR A 141 -2.72 -7.06 -12.20
CA TYR A 141 -3.36 -6.05 -11.36
C TYR A 141 -4.71 -5.65 -11.86
N ASP A 142 -5.63 -5.36 -10.92
CA ASP A 142 -6.89 -4.69 -11.16
C ASP A 142 -6.87 -3.32 -10.53
N LEU A 143 -7.55 -2.35 -11.15
CA LEU A 143 -7.80 -1.04 -10.54
C LEU A 143 -9.14 -1.09 -9.83
N TRP A 144 -9.14 -0.84 -8.54
CA TRP A 144 -10.34 -0.77 -7.72
C TRP A 144 -10.63 0.68 -7.38
N GLU A 145 -11.91 1.03 -7.35
CA GLU A 145 -12.33 2.39 -7.03
C GLU A 145 -13.50 2.37 -6.04
N TRP A 146 -13.39 3.24 -5.05
CA TRP A 146 -14.49 3.57 -4.16
C TRP A 146 -14.97 4.97 -4.52
N ARG A 147 -16.26 5.12 -4.74
CA ARG A 147 -16.85 6.41 -5.09
C ARG A 147 -17.38 7.11 -3.87
N GLY A 148 -17.04 8.38 -3.74
CA GLY A 148 -17.48 9.19 -2.63
C GLY A 148 -18.99 9.38 -2.62
N SER A 149 -19.49 9.82 -1.49
CA SER A 149 -20.92 10.02 -1.29
C SER A 149 -21.54 11.06 -2.19
N SER A 150 -20.72 11.84 -2.89
CA SER A 150 -21.20 12.75 -3.91
C SER A 150 -21.96 12.04 -5.05
N ALA A 151 -21.89 10.73 -5.09
CA ALA A 151 -22.64 9.94 -6.04
C ALA A 151 -24.14 9.90 -5.74
N GLN A 152 -24.55 10.54 -4.69
CA GLN A 152 -25.96 10.60 -4.32
C GLN A 152 -26.78 11.49 -5.20
#